data_7d6cacba711f0460a2e00300963430ea
#
_entry.id   7d6cacba711f0460a2e00300963430ea
#
_cell.length_a   1.000
_cell.length_b   1.000
_cell.length_c   1.000
_cell.angle_alpha   90.00
_cell.angle_beta   90.00
_cell.angle_gamma   90.00
#
_symmetry.space_group_name_H-M   'P 1'
#
loop_
_entity.id
_entity.type
_entity.pdbx_description
1 polymer ?
#
loop_
_entity_poly.entity_id
_entity_poly.type
_entity_poly.pdbx_seq_one_letter_code
_entity_poly.pdbx_strand_id
1 'polypeptide(L)'
;MSFMQQLRNRWDQANSLVCVGLDPEPAKFPAKFAHDPDAVLHFCIDIVDATAKYACAFKPQIAHFAALGEEGALERVIAHIHAHHPGIPVILDSKRGDIGSTAQHYATEAFDRYAADAVTANPYLGRDSVQPFLDRADRGVVILCRTSNPGAGDLQDLLVDGRPLYQHVAEKVARDWNGNGNCALVVGATWPEQLRDVRAIVGDVPFLVPGVGAQGGDAGAVVRNARTA
;
A
#
# COMPACT_ATOMS: atom_id res chain seq x y z
N MET A 1 -12.77 3.34 14.06
CA MET A 1 -13.18 3.04 12.66
C MET A 1 -12.10 2.15 12.07
N SER A 2 -12.45 1.04 11.41
CA SER A 2 -11.44 0.19 10.77
C SER A 2 -10.87 0.84 9.51
N PHE A 3 -9.67 0.42 9.09
CA PHE A 3 -9.05 0.88 7.84
C PHE A 3 -10.00 0.73 6.63
N MET A 4 -10.68 -0.40 6.51
CA MET A 4 -11.59 -0.64 5.38
C MET A 4 -12.81 0.28 5.38
N GLN A 5 -13.35 0.61 6.54
CA GLN A 5 -14.42 1.61 6.65
C GLN A 5 -13.92 3.01 6.31
N GLN A 6 -12.73 3.37 6.80
CA GLN A 6 -12.10 4.66 6.53
C GLN A 6 -11.83 4.83 5.03
N LEU A 7 -11.26 3.82 4.39
CA LEU A 7 -10.96 3.81 2.95
C LEU A 7 -12.23 3.97 2.10
N ARG A 8 -13.29 3.20 2.39
CA ARG A 8 -14.57 3.28 1.67
C ARG A 8 -15.22 4.66 1.85
N ASN A 9 -15.30 5.14 3.07
CA ASN A 9 -15.83 6.49 3.35
C ASN A 9 -15.07 7.56 2.57
N ARG A 10 -13.75 7.40 2.46
CA ARG A 10 -12.91 8.36 1.76
C ARG A 10 -13.08 8.30 0.24
N TRP A 11 -13.30 7.13 -0.34
CA TRP A 11 -13.65 6.99 -1.76
C TRP A 11 -14.91 7.81 -2.10
N ASP A 12 -15.95 7.70 -1.27
CA ASP A 12 -17.20 8.42 -1.48
C ASP A 12 -17.02 9.93 -1.26
N GLN A 13 -16.35 10.33 -0.18
CA GLN A 13 -16.14 11.75 0.16
C GLN A 13 -15.27 12.50 -0.86
N ALA A 14 -14.19 11.89 -1.31
CA ALA A 14 -13.29 12.48 -2.29
C ALA A 14 -13.76 12.30 -3.73
N ASN A 15 -14.73 11.39 -3.96
CA ASN A 15 -15.09 10.89 -5.29
C ASN A 15 -13.84 10.51 -6.10
N SER A 16 -12.91 9.79 -5.46
CA SER A 16 -11.56 9.53 -5.98
C SER A 16 -11.01 8.21 -5.46
N LEU A 17 -10.27 7.52 -6.32
CA LEU A 17 -9.50 6.31 -6.00
C LEU A 17 -7.98 6.59 -5.98
N VAL A 18 -7.59 7.86 -6.01
CA VAL A 18 -6.16 8.24 -6.08
C VAL A 18 -5.49 8.01 -4.74
N CYS A 19 -4.49 7.11 -4.71
CA CYS A 19 -3.55 6.95 -3.62
C CYS A 19 -2.26 7.72 -3.95
N VAL A 20 -1.91 8.70 -3.12
CA VAL A 20 -0.72 9.55 -3.34
C VAL A 20 0.49 8.92 -2.69
N GLY A 21 1.53 8.59 -3.48
CA GLY A 21 2.82 8.12 -2.99
C GLY A 21 3.66 9.26 -2.42
N LEU A 22 4.36 8.99 -1.31
CA LEU A 22 5.34 9.90 -0.70
C LEU A 22 6.70 9.19 -0.67
N ASP A 23 7.44 9.37 -1.75
CA ASP A 23 8.74 8.73 -2.01
C ASP A 23 9.81 9.83 -2.15
N PRO A 24 10.24 10.50 -1.05
CA PRO A 24 11.11 11.67 -1.13
C PRO A 24 12.49 11.33 -1.66
N GLU A 25 12.92 12.11 -2.67
CA GLU A 25 14.26 12.07 -3.25
C GLU A 25 14.87 13.48 -3.22
N PRO A 26 15.69 13.82 -2.21
CA PRO A 26 16.21 15.19 -2.04
C PRO A 26 16.86 15.79 -3.27
N ALA A 27 17.53 14.96 -4.10
CA ALA A 27 18.14 15.41 -5.35
C ALA A 27 17.12 15.96 -6.39
N LYS A 28 15.84 15.66 -6.21
CA LYS A 28 14.74 16.11 -7.09
C LYS A 28 13.90 17.23 -6.45
N PHE A 29 14.23 17.67 -5.25
CA PHE A 29 13.45 18.70 -4.56
C PHE A 29 13.57 20.06 -5.26
N PRO A 30 12.49 20.85 -5.26
CA PRO A 30 12.55 22.25 -5.68
C PRO A 30 13.58 23.05 -4.88
N ALA A 31 14.17 24.08 -5.52
CA ALA A 31 15.22 24.89 -4.94
C ALA A 31 14.85 25.54 -3.59
N LYS A 32 13.57 25.76 -3.31
CA LYS A 32 13.09 26.29 -2.02
C LYS A 32 13.48 25.46 -0.80
N PHE A 33 13.81 24.17 -1.01
CA PHE A 33 14.21 23.24 0.06
C PHE A 33 15.73 23.09 0.20
N ALA A 34 16.55 23.76 -0.64
CA ALA A 34 18.00 23.54 -0.72
C ALA A 34 18.76 23.78 0.60
N HIS A 35 18.23 24.62 1.49
CA HIS A 35 18.84 24.95 2.78
C HIS A 35 17.92 24.67 3.97
N ASP A 36 16.89 23.88 3.75
CA ASP A 36 15.94 23.52 4.79
C ASP A 36 16.46 22.27 5.53
N PRO A 37 16.74 22.35 6.84
CA PRO A 37 17.21 21.21 7.61
C PRO A 37 16.14 20.09 7.74
N ASP A 38 14.87 20.42 7.60
CA ASP A 38 13.74 19.50 7.61
C ASP A 38 13.15 19.28 6.18
N ALA A 39 13.98 19.41 5.14
CA ALA A 39 13.52 19.39 3.74
C ALA A 39 12.62 18.20 3.39
N VAL A 40 12.96 17.00 3.86
CA VAL A 40 12.18 15.78 3.61
C VAL A 40 10.76 15.89 4.19
N LEU A 41 10.66 16.36 5.43
CA LEU A 41 9.39 16.57 6.10
C LEU A 41 8.56 17.63 5.39
N HIS A 42 9.11 18.82 5.19
CA HIS A 42 8.36 19.94 4.63
C HIS A 42 7.95 19.68 3.18
N PHE A 43 8.80 19.01 2.38
CA PHE A 43 8.41 18.57 1.05
C PHE A 43 7.21 17.61 1.07
N CYS A 44 7.24 16.60 1.95
CA CYS A 44 6.14 15.65 2.07
C CYS A 44 4.84 16.32 2.56
N ILE A 45 4.94 17.24 3.54
CA ILE A 45 3.79 18.02 4.02
C ILE A 45 3.18 18.86 2.90
N ASP A 46 4.02 19.58 2.12
CA ASP A 46 3.53 20.37 0.99
C ASP A 46 2.77 19.52 -0.04
N ILE A 47 3.27 18.29 -0.34
CA ILE A 47 2.57 17.36 -1.23
C ILE A 47 1.24 16.88 -0.61
N VAL A 48 1.25 16.53 0.67
CA VAL A 48 0.04 16.12 1.39
C VAL A 48 -1.02 17.21 1.31
N ASP A 49 -0.70 18.43 1.74
CA ASP A 49 -1.66 19.54 1.80
C ASP A 49 -2.20 19.93 0.42
N ALA A 50 -1.34 19.89 -0.61
CA ALA A 50 -1.75 20.19 -1.98
C ALA A 50 -2.68 19.12 -2.58
N THR A 51 -2.54 17.86 -2.16
CA THR A 51 -3.23 16.71 -2.80
C THR A 51 -4.35 16.11 -1.96
N ALA A 52 -4.45 16.45 -0.67
CA ALA A 52 -5.39 15.84 0.26
C ALA A 52 -6.85 15.84 -0.24
N LYS A 53 -7.29 16.90 -0.91
CA LYS A 53 -8.66 16.98 -1.44
C LYS A 53 -8.98 15.94 -2.52
N TYR A 54 -7.95 15.39 -3.18
CA TYR A 54 -8.07 14.39 -4.24
C TYR A 54 -7.68 12.99 -3.79
N ALA A 55 -6.96 12.86 -2.67
CA ALA A 55 -6.43 11.59 -2.21
C ALA A 55 -7.49 10.75 -1.49
N CYS A 56 -7.57 9.46 -1.82
CA CYS A 56 -8.29 8.49 -1.01
C CYS A 56 -7.40 7.85 0.06
N ALA A 57 -6.09 7.90 -0.12
CA ALA A 57 -5.08 7.45 0.84
C ALA A 57 -3.74 8.13 0.54
N PHE A 58 -2.85 8.19 1.54
CA PHE A 58 -1.43 8.48 1.36
C PHE A 58 -0.60 7.22 1.58
N LYS A 59 0.48 7.07 0.79
CA LYS A 59 1.33 5.90 0.86
C LYS A 59 2.82 6.29 0.93
N PRO A 60 3.33 6.63 2.12
CA PRO A 60 4.76 6.83 2.30
C PRO A 60 5.52 5.50 2.15
N GLN A 61 6.67 5.57 1.45
CA GLN A 61 7.57 4.43 1.24
C GLN A 61 8.71 4.49 2.26
N ILE A 62 8.71 3.59 3.24
CA ILE A 62 9.69 3.61 4.36
C ILE A 62 11.14 3.63 3.89
N ALA A 63 11.47 2.94 2.79
CA ALA A 63 12.84 2.85 2.29
C ALA A 63 13.42 4.21 1.90
N HIS A 64 12.60 5.16 1.42
CA HIS A 64 13.06 6.51 1.08
C HIS A 64 13.40 7.34 2.31
N PHE A 65 12.72 7.12 3.43
CA PHE A 65 13.03 7.78 4.69
C PHE A 65 14.20 7.09 5.41
N ALA A 66 14.16 5.78 5.56
CA ALA A 66 15.19 5.02 6.27
C ALA A 66 16.58 5.13 5.61
N ALA A 67 16.66 5.15 4.27
CA ALA A 67 17.92 5.34 3.57
C ALA A 67 18.57 6.71 3.80
N LEU A 68 17.78 7.70 4.21
CA LEU A 68 18.22 9.05 4.53
C LEU A 68 18.43 9.28 6.05
N GLY A 69 18.07 8.31 6.90
CA GLY A 69 18.02 8.48 8.35
C GLY A 69 16.88 9.39 8.82
N GLU A 70 15.81 9.48 8.03
CA GLU A 70 14.69 10.41 8.22
C GLU A 70 13.40 9.71 8.70
N GLU A 71 13.52 8.65 9.48
CA GLU A 71 12.36 7.96 10.06
C GLU A 71 11.54 8.86 10.98
N GLY A 72 12.19 9.84 11.63
CA GLY A 72 11.51 10.87 12.41
C GLY A 72 10.64 11.79 11.55
N ALA A 73 11.06 12.11 10.32
CA ALA A 73 10.25 12.84 9.37
C ALA A 73 9.03 12.01 8.92
N LEU A 74 9.19 10.70 8.70
CA LEU A 74 8.08 9.79 8.40
C LEU A 74 7.01 9.81 9.50
N GLU A 75 7.41 9.70 10.77
CA GLU A 75 6.49 9.78 11.92
C GLU A 75 5.72 11.11 11.93
N ARG A 76 6.42 12.24 11.71
CA ARG A 76 5.83 13.58 11.67
C ARG A 76 4.88 13.78 10.49
N VAL A 77 5.20 13.22 9.30
CA VAL A 77 4.31 13.27 8.12
C VAL A 77 3.01 12.51 8.39
N ILE A 78 3.08 11.30 8.95
CA ILE A 78 1.89 10.52 9.28
C ILE A 78 1.04 11.24 10.33
N ALA A 79 1.68 11.77 11.37
CA ALA A 79 1.00 12.57 12.40
C ALA A 79 0.33 13.83 11.81
N HIS A 80 0.99 14.52 10.85
CA HIS A 80 0.42 15.66 10.14
C HIS A 80 -0.83 15.26 9.35
N ILE A 81 -0.79 14.16 8.61
CA ILE A 81 -1.96 13.66 7.85
C ILE A 81 -3.14 13.43 8.80
N HIS A 82 -2.93 12.72 9.91
CA HIS A 82 -4.00 12.42 10.85
C HIS A 82 -4.57 13.67 11.54
N ALA A 83 -3.73 14.66 11.85
CA ALA A 83 -4.13 15.86 12.53
C ALA A 83 -4.86 16.87 11.62
N HIS A 84 -4.40 17.04 10.37
CA HIS A 84 -4.88 18.10 9.48
C HIS A 84 -5.79 17.59 8.36
N HIS A 85 -5.74 16.31 8.05
CA HIS A 85 -6.57 15.65 7.03
C HIS A 85 -7.28 14.42 7.59
N PRO A 86 -8.05 14.55 8.70
CA PRO A 86 -8.68 13.41 9.37
C PRO A 86 -9.58 12.64 8.40
N GLY A 87 -9.52 11.31 8.49
CA GLY A 87 -10.29 10.41 7.62
C GLY A 87 -9.58 10.00 6.34
N ILE A 88 -8.39 10.56 6.02
CA ILE A 88 -7.56 10.02 4.93
C ILE A 88 -6.61 8.97 5.53
N PRO A 89 -6.76 7.68 5.17
CA PRO A 89 -5.90 6.63 5.70
C PRO A 89 -4.47 6.70 5.16
N VAL A 90 -3.52 6.25 5.99
CA VAL A 90 -2.11 6.12 5.62
C VAL A 90 -1.74 4.65 5.48
N ILE A 91 -1.20 4.28 4.31
CA ILE A 91 -0.67 2.95 3.99
C ILE A 91 0.85 3.01 4.07
N LEU A 92 1.47 2.44 5.09
CA LEU A 92 2.93 2.35 5.16
C LEU A 92 3.43 1.31 4.14
N ASP A 93 4.12 1.79 3.10
CA ASP A 93 4.69 0.90 2.09
C ASP A 93 6.06 0.39 2.56
N SER A 94 6.06 -0.76 3.23
CA SER A 94 7.25 -1.36 3.83
C SER A 94 7.58 -2.76 3.31
N LYS A 95 6.58 -3.45 2.73
CA LYS A 95 6.69 -4.81 2.18
C LYS A 95 7.37 -5.77 3.15
N ARG A 96 7.05 -5.65 4.45
CA ARG A 96 7.63 -6.49 5.51
C ARG A 96 7.24 -7.95 5.31
N GLY A 97 8.14 -8.86 5.69
CA GLY A 97 7.93 -10.30 5.70
C GLY A 97 9.05 -10.94 6.50
N ASP A 98 8.69 -11.55 7.64
CA ASP A 98 9.60 -12.27 8.53
C ASP A 98 8.77 -13.22 9.41
N ILE A 99 9.41 -14.02 10.25
CA ILE A 99 8.77 -15.04 11.07
C ILE A 99 8.85 -14.71 12.57
N GLY A 100 7.97 -15.34 13.34
CA GLY A 100 8.02 -15.35 14.81
C GLY A 100 8.00 -13.93 15.41
N SER A 101 8.90 -13.66 16.36
CA SER A 101 8.97 -12.38 17.06
C SER A 101 9.35 -11.22 16.14
N THR A 102 10.13 -11.45 15.07
CA THR A 102 10.50 -10.40 14.12
C THR A 102 9.26 -9.89 13.35
N ALA A 103 8.38 -10.80 12.92
CA ALA A 103 7.12 -10.40 12.30
C ALA A 103 6.24 -9.57 13.25
N GLN A 104 6.22 -9.94 14.55
CA GLN A 104 5.52 -9.18 15.59
C GLN A 104 6.12 -7.78 15.77
N HIS A 105 7.45 -7.65 15.76
CA HIS A 105 8.12 -6.35 15.84
C HIS A 105 7.81 -5.47 14.63
N TYR A 106 7.71 -6.02 13.42
CA TYR A 106 7.31 -5.27 12.24
C TYR A 106 5.84 -4.82 12.29
N ALA A 107 4.94 -5.61 12.87
CA ALA A 107 3.57 -5.16 13.10
C ALA A 107 3.51 -4.00 14.12
N THR A 108 4.29 -4.09 15.20
CA THR A 108 4.47 -3.01 16.20
C THR A 108 5.08 -1.76 15.55
N GLU A 109 6.12 -1.92 14.73
CA GLU A 109 6.72 -0.81 13.97
C GLU A 109 5.68 -0.06 13.15
N ALA A 110 4.90 -0.78 12.34
CA ALA A 110 3.94 -0.17 11.43
C ALA A 110 2.77 0.50 12.17
N PHE A 111 2.18 -0.19 13.14
CA PHE A 111 0.90 0.22 13.70
C PHE A 111 1.01 1.00 15.01
N ASP A 112 2.06 0.74 15.80
CA ASP A 112 2.22 1.40 17.11
C ASP A 112 3.25 2.54 17.02
N ARG A 113 4.39 2.36 16.36
CA ARG A 113 5.40 3.40 16.19
C ARG A 113 4.98 4.45 15.16
N TYR A 114 4.71 4.01 13.93
CA TYR A 114 4.31 4.92 12.84
C TYR A 114 2.83 5.26 12.85
N ALA A 115 2.02 4.59 13.63
CA ALA A 115 0.57 4.76 13.69
C ALA A 115 -0.13 4.64 12.32
N ALA A 116 0.44 3.87 11.38
CA ALA A 116 -0.14 3.67 10.06
C ALA A 116 -1.50 2.96 10.14
N ASP A 117 -2.41 3.29 9.23
CA ASP A 117 -3.72 2.64 9.16
C ASP A 117 -3.67 1.30 8.42
N ALA A 118 -2.69 1.15 7.51
CA ALA A 118 -2.42 -0.10 6.81
C ALA A 118 -0.93 -0.25 6.51
N VAL A 119 -0.51 -1.47 6.18
CA VAL A 119 0.87 -1.80 5.84
C VAL A 119 0.92 -2.72 4.62
N THR A 120 1.92 -2.59 3.75
CA THR A 120 2.20 -3.59 2.72
C THR A 120 3.03 -4.73 3.29
N ALA A 121 2.64 -5.98 2.98
CA ALA A 121 3.29 -7.18 3.48
C ALA A 121 3.62 -8.18 2.35
N ASN A 122 4.74 -8.90 2.51
CA ASN A 122 5.17 -9.92 1.57
C ASN A 122 4.69 -11.31 2.03
N PRO A 123 3.90 -12.04 1.21
CA PRO A 123 3.33 -13.33 1.60
C PRO A 123 4.28 -14.52 1.43
N TYR A 124 5.48 -14.32 0.90
CA TYR A 124 6.37 -15.43 0.47
C TYR A 124 6.67 -16.43 1.58
N LEU A 125 6.75 -15.98 2.84
CA LEU A 125 7.01 -16.85 4.00
C LEU A 125 5.74 -17.54 4.56
N GLY A 126 4.56 -17.30 3.96
CA GLY A 126 3.33 -17.96 4.36
C GLY A 126 2.53 -17.22 5.43
N ARG A 127 1.48 -17.92 5.96
CA ARG A 127 0.50 -17.30 6.84
C ARG A 127 1.08 -16.78 8.14
N ASP A 128 1.96 -17.52 8.77
CA ASP A 128 2.55 -17.15 10.06
C ASP A 128 3.36 -15.85 9.98
N SER A 129 3.92 -15.53 8.81
CA SER A 129 4.65 -14.27 8.59
C SER A 129 3.73 -13.05 8.48
N VAL A 130 2.51 -13.23 8.01
CA VAL A 130 1.53 -12.14 7.87
C VAL A 130 0.53 -12.08 9.04
N GLN A 131 0.43 -13.15 9.85
CA GLN A 131 -0.54 -13.26 10.94
C GLN A 131 -0.44 -12.10 11.95
N PRO A 132 0.74 -11.64 12.40
CA PRO A 132 0.82 -10.52 13.35
C PRO A 132 0.20 -9.21 12.84
N PHE A 133 0.22 -9.00 11.52
CA PHE A 133 -0.46 -7.87 10.91
C PHE A 133 -1.97 -8.10 10.81
N LEU A 134 -2.39 -9.33 10.45
CA LEU A 134 -3.80 -9.71 10.33
C LEU A 134 -4.53 -9.65 11.69
N ASP A 135 -3.84 -9.94 12.79
CA ASP A 135 -4.40 -9.91 14.16
C ASP A 135 -4.84 -8.48 14.58
N ARG A 136 -4.34 -7.45 13.91
CA ARG A 136 -4.78 -6.06 14.09
C ARG A 136 -6.02 -5.80 13.22
N ALA A 137 -7.19 -6.29 13.64
CA ALA A 137 -8.44 -6.31 12.85
C ALA A 137 -8.94 -4.91 12.43
N ASP A 138 -8.56 -3.86 13.12
CA ASP A 138 -8.84 -2.46 12.80
C ASP A 138 -7.88 -1.86 11.76
N ARG A 139 -6.75 -2.52 11.49
CA ARG A 139 -5.69 -2.10 10.57
C ARG A 139 -5.77 -2.87 9.25
N GLY A 140 -5.30 -2.25 8.17
CA GLY A 140 -5.26 -2.88 6.84
C GLY A 140 -3.96 -3.64 6.58
N VAL A 141 -4.06 -4.78 5.87
CA VAL A 141 -2.89 -5.53 5.40
C VAL A 141 -2.96 -5.65 3.89
N VAL A 142 -2.06 -4.95 3.20
CA VAL A 142 -2.01 -4.91 1.73
C VAL A 142 -0.96 -5.90 1.26
N ILE A 143 -1.39 -7.07 0.82
CA ILE A 143 -0.52 -8.21 0.52
C ILE A 143 -0.04 -8.17 -0.94
N LEU A 144 1.26 -8.37 -1.16
CA LEU A 144 1.81 -8.47 -2.52
C LEU A 144 1.20 -9.68 -3.24
N CYS A 145 0.65 -9.45 -4.41
CA CYS A 145 0.03 -10.50 -5.23
C CYS A 145 0.69 -10.55 -6.63
N ARG A 146 0.34 -9.61 -7.51
CA ARG A 146 0.97 -9.48 -8.82
C ARG A 146 1.60 -8.10 -8.94
N THR A 147 2.92 -8.03 -8.87
CA THR A 147 3.65 -6.76 -8.84
C THR A 147 3.96 -6.23 -10.23
N SER A 148 4.24 -4.93 -10.37
CA SER A 148 4.39 -4.24 -11.66
C SER A 148 5.80 -4.31 -12.24
N ASN A 149 6.80 -4.74 -11.47
CA ASN A 149 8.19 -4.77 -11.88
C ASN A 149 8.48 -5.85 -12.93
N PRO A 150 9.47 -5.67 -13.81
CA PRO A 150 9.79 -6.63 -14.88
C PRO A 150 10.13 -8.03 -14.37
N GLY A 151 10.86 -8.16 -13.25
CA GLY A 151 11.25 -9.45 -12.67
C GLY A 151 10.12 -10.20 -11.94
N ALA A 152 8.90 -9.63 -11.88
CA ALA A 152 7.78 -10.28 -11.19
C ALA A 152 7.46 -11.68 -11.76
N GLY A 153 7.65 -11.86 -13.08
CA GLY A 153 7.41 -13.12 -13.77
C GLY A 153 8.31 -14.27 -13.34
N ASP A 154 9.50 -14.00 -12.78
CA ASP A 154 10.43 -15.03 -12.34
C ASP A 154 9.81 -16.01 -11.32
N LEU A 155 8.91 -15.51 -10.49
CA LEU A 155 8.20 -16.30 -9.49
C LEU A 155 6.69 -16.28 -9.71
N GLN A 156 6.10 -15.10 -9.93
CA GLN A 156 4.65 -14.92 -9.87
C GLN A 156 3.92 -15.56 -11.04
N ASP A 157 4.58 -15.74 -12.19
CA ASP A 157 4.03 -16.40 -13.39
C ASP A 157 4.33 -17.91 -13.44
N LEU A 158 5.10 -18.47 -12.47
CA LEU A 158 5.32 -19.92 -12.38
C LEU A 158 3.99 -20.65 -12.24
N LEU A 159 3.82 -21.72 -13.02
CA LEU A 159 2.60 -22.50 -13.00
C LEU A 159 2.65 -23.55 -11.87
N VAL A 160 1.65 -23.49 -11.01
CA VAL A 160 1.35 -24.50 -10.00
C VAL A 160 -0.04 -25.06 -10.32
N ASP A 161 -0.14 -26.36 -10.58
CA ASP A 161 -1.37 -27.02 -11.00
C ASP A 161 -2.07 -26.32 -12.18
N GLY A 162 -1.27 -25.85 -13.14
CA GLY A 162 -1.74 -25.19 -14.36
C GLY A 162 -2.19 -23.74 -14.21
N ARG A 163 -2.04 -23.14 -13.02
CA ARG A 163 -2.38 -21.73 -12.76
C ARG A 163 -1.15 -20.94 -12.28
N PRO A 164 -0.99 -19.66 -12.66
CA PRO A 164 0.10 -18.83 -12.16
C PRO A 164 0.10 -18.69 -10.63
N LEU A 165 1.30 -18.63 -10.03
CA LEU A 165 1.47 -18.53 -8.57
C LEU A 165 0.73 -17.34 -7.96
N TYR A 166 0.67 -16.18 -8.66
CA TYR A 166 -0.05 -15.01 -8.15
C TYR A 166 -1.55 -15.27 -7.93
N GLN A 167 -2.17 -16.16 -8.73
CA GLN A 167 -3.58 -16.53 -8.55
C GLN A 167 -3.79 -17.38 -7.30
N HIS A 168 -2.82 -18.27 -6.97
CA HIS A 168 -2.85 -19.00 -5.71
C HIS A 168 -2.69 -18.09 -4.50
N VAL A 169 -1.83 -17.06 -4.59
CA VAL A 169 -1.71 -16.04 -3.55
C VAL A 169 -3.03 -15.30 -3.38
N ALA A 170 -3.64 -14.85 -4.47
CA ALA A 170 -4.95 -14.16 -4.43
C ALA A 170 -6.02 -15.02 -3.73
N GLU A 171 -6.12 -16.28 -4.10
CA GLU A 171 -7.07 -17.23 -3.51
C GLU A 171 -6.81 -17.47 -2.02
N LYS A 172 -5.54 -17.66 -1.63
CA LYS A 172 -5.13 -17.79 -0.22
C LYS A 172 -5.53 -16.58 0.61
N VAL A 173 -5.26 -15.38 0.11
CA VAL A 173 -5.63 -14.16 0.81
C VAL A 173 -7.15 -14.06 0.97
N ALA A 174 -7.91 -14.26 -0.10
CA ALA A 174 -9.37 -14.08 -0.06
C ALA A 174 -10.08 -15.11 0.83
N ARG A 175 -9.63 -16.37 0.80
CA ARG A 175 -10.32 -17.47 1.49
C ARG A 175 -9.80 -17.78 2.88
N ASP A 176 -8.46 -17.75 3.04
CA ASP A 176 -7.83 -18.28 4.25
C ASP A 176 -7.33 -17.18 5.20
N TRP A 177 -6.98 -15.99 4.67
CA TRP A 177 -6.32 -14.94 5.47
C TRP A 177 -7.21 -13.75 5.77
N ASN A 178 -8.25 -13.52 4.99
CA ASN A 178 -9.13 -12.36 5.13
C ASN A 178 -10.31 -12.58 6.11
N GLY A 179 -10.10 -13.37 7.15
CA GLY A 179 -11.15 -13.65 8.14
C GLY A 179 -11.67 -12.40 8.87
N ASN A 180 -10.82 -11.40 9.06
CA ASN A 180 -11.18 -10.11 9.66
C ASN A 180 -11.75 -9.09 8.64
N GLY A 181 -11.72 -9.39 7.32
CA GLY A 181 -12.11 -8.45 6.28
C GLY A 181 -11.16 -7.26 6.15
N ASN A 182 -9.90 -7.40 6.57
CA ASN A 182 -8.90 -6.32 6.62
C ASN A 182 -7.77 -6.46 5.57
N CYS A 183 -7.87 -7.43 4.65
CA CYS A 183 -6.90 -7.62 3.57
C CYS A 183 -7.21 -6.76 2.35
N ALA A 184 -6.15 -6.28 1.70
CA ALA A 184 -6.14 -5.75 0.34
C ALA A 184 -4.97 -6.39 -0.43
N LEU A 185 -4.94 -6.24 -1.76
CA LEU A 185 -3.89 -6.82 -2.61
C LEU A 185 -3.14 -5.74 -3.40
N VAL A 186 -1.81 -5.91 -3.54
CA VAL A 186 -1.04 -5.18 -4.55
C VAL A 186 -1.16 -5.91 -5.88
N VAL A 187 -1.76 -5.25 -6.88
CA VAL A 187 -1.85 -5.76 -8.26
C VAL A 187 -1.45 -4.65 -9.23
N GLY A 188 -0.37 -4.85 -9.97
CA GLY A 188 0.24 -3.82 -10.80
C GLY A 188 -0.62 -3.36 -11.99
N ALA A 189 -0.56 -2.07 -12.29
CA ALA A 189 -1.28 -1.42 -13.40
C ALA A 189 -0.78 -1.85 -14.78
N THR A 190 0.43 -2.38 -14.87
CA THR A 190 1.08 -2.79 -16.13
C THR A 190 0.48 -4.06 -16.75
N TRP A 191 -0.38 -4.75 -16.01
CA TRP A 191 -0.98 -6.03 -16.40
C TRP A 191 -2.52 -6.00 -16.27
N PRO A 192 -3.26 -5.29 -17.16
CA PRO A 192 -4.71 -5.11 -17.02
C PRO A 192 -5.52 -6.42 -17.03
N GLU A 193 -5.08 -7.41 -17.81
CA GLU A 193 -5.76 -8.72 -17.87
C GLU A 193 -5.63 -9.48 -16.54
N GLN A 194 -4.46 -9.40 -15.92
CA GLN A 194 -4.20 -10.04 -14.62
C GLN A 194 -4.96 -9.35 -13.48
N LEU A 195 -5.19 -8.02 -13.58
CA LEU A 195 -6.11 -7.32 -12.67
C LEU A 195 -7.52 -7.95 -12.70
N ARG A 196 -8.05 -8.21 -13.90
CA ARG A 196 -9.36 -8.84 -14.08
C ARG A 196 -9.38 -10.26 -13.54
N ASP A 197 -8.32 -11.04 -13.79
CA ASP A 197 -8.23 -12.43 -13.31
C ASP A 197 -8.21 -12.48 -11.78
N VAL A 198 -7.40 -11.63 -11.14
CA VAL A 198 -7.37 -11.51 -9.67
C VAL A 198 -8.72 -11.04 -9.14
N ARG A 199 -9.38 -10.06 -9.78
CA ARG A 199 -10.71 -9.58 -9.38
C ARG A 199 -11.74 -10.70 -9.38
N ALA A 200 -11.73 -11.56 -10.40
CA ALA A 200 -12.63 -12.72 -10.50
C ALA A 200 -12.41 -13.74 -9.36
N ILE A 201 -11.18 -13.86 -8.84
CA ILE A 201 -10.85 -14.76 -7.74
C ILE A 201 -11.28 -14.18 -6.39
N VAL A 202 -11.06 -12.87 -6.15
CA VAL A 202 -11.12 -12.30 -4.80
C VAL A 202 -12.40 -11.49 -4.50
N GLY A 203 -13.28 -11.31 -5.49
CA GLY A 203 -14.51 -10.53 -5.30
C GLY A 203 -14.19 -9.07 -4.92
N ASP A 204 -14.71 -8.59 -3.79
CA ASP A 204 -14.67 -7.18 -3.37
C ASP A 204 -13.40 -6.77 -2.59
N VAL A 205 -12.38 -7.64 -2.48
CA VAL A 205 -11.12 -7.30 -1.82
C VAL A 205 -10.48 -6.09 -2.53
N PRO A 206 -10.15 -5.01 -1.81
CA PRO A 206 -9.56 -3.82 -2.42
C PRO A 206 -8.20 -4.08 -3.05
N PHE A 207 -7.87 -3.32 -4.10
CA PHE A 207 -6.55 -3.34 -4.74
C PHE A 207 -5.81 -2.03 -4.50
N LEU A 208 -4.52 -2.14 -4.17
CA LEU A 208 -3.54 -1.10 -4.34
C LEU A 208 -2.86 -1.35 -5.69
N VAL A 209 -3.02 -0.42 -6.63
CA VAL A 209 -2.60 -0.61 -8.02
C VAL A 209 -1.45 0.33 -8.38
N PRO A 210 -0.19 -0.06 -8.07
CA PRO A 210 0.98 0.72 -8.42
C PRO A 210 1.25 0.69 -9.93
N GLY A 211 1.94 1.74 -10.43
CA GLY A 211 2.41 1.81 -11.82
C GLY A 211 1.49 2.59 -12.77
N VAL A 212 0.44 3.23 -12.28
CA VAL A 212 -0.34 4.20 -13.07
C VAL A 212 0.51 5.45 -13.33
N GLY A 213 0.62 5.87 -14.55
CA GLY A 213 1.42 7.02 -14.96
C GLY A 213 2.90 6.68 -15.16
N ALA A 214 3.75 6.87 -14.17
CA ALA A 214 5.22 6.78 -14.29
C ALA A 214 5.75 5.44 -14.83
N GLN A 215 5.05 4.33 -14.62
CA GLN A 215 5.39 3.00 -15.17
C GLN A 215 4.58 2.63 -16.41
N GLY A 216 3.81 3.57 -16.97
CA GLY A 216 3.07 3.39 -18.22
C GLY A 216 1.69 2.74 -18.08
N GLY A 217 1.21 2.49 -16.87
CA GLY A 217 -0.13 1.94 -16.63
C GLY A 217 -1.22 2.95 -17.02
N ASP A 218 -2.22 2.49 -17.79
CA ASP A 218 -3.39 3.28 -18.18
C ASP A 218 -4.48 3.25 -17.12
N ALA A 219 -4.81 4.41 -16.56
CA ALA A 219 -5.81 4.54 -15.49
C ALA A 219 -7.19 4.03 -15.90
N GLY A 220 -7.60 4.26 -17.16
CA GLY A 220 -8.88 3.78 -17.68
C GLY A 220 -8.93 2.26 -17.77
N ALA A 221 -7.84 1.63 -18.23
CA ALA A 221 -7.72 0.17 -18.26
C ALA A 221 -7.75 -0.43 -16.84
N VAL A 222 -7.03 0.19 -15.90
CA VAL A 222 -7.05 -0.21 -14.48
C VAL A 222 -8.46 -0.19 -13.94
N VAL A 223 -9.19 0.92 -14.08
CA VAL A 223 -10.56 1.05 -13.56
C VAL A 223 -11.48 0.00 -14.19
N ARG A 224 -11.42 -0.19 -15.50
CA ARG A 224 -12.28 -1.18 -16.19
C ARG A 224 -12.04 -2.62 -15.71
N ASN A 225 -10.80 -2.98 -15.39
CA ASN A 225 -10.43 -4.36 -15.04
C ASN A 225 -10.37 -4.63 -13.53
N ALA A 226 -10.18 -3.59 -12.71
CA ALA A 226 -10.01 -3.75 -11.26
C ALA A 226 -11.28 -3.50 -10.44
N ARG A 227 -12.28 -2.79 -11.00
CA ARG A 227 -13.52 -2.50 -10.26
C ARG A 227 -14.39 -3.74 -10.09
N THR A 228 -15.21 -3.75 -9.06
CA THR A 228 -16.33 -4.68 -8.90
C THR A 228 -17.47 -4.30 -9.85
N ALA A 229 -18.32 -5.25 -10.16
CA ALA A 229 -19.50 -5.05 -11.03
C ALA A 229 -20.52 -4.13 -10.36
#